data_8e93cb6e770b900b587d4562d9cd61cf
#
_entry.id   8e93cb6e770b900b587d4562d9cd61cf
#
_cell.length_a   1.000
_cell.length_b   1.000
_cell.length_c   1.000
_cell.angle_alpha   90.00
_cell.angle_beta   90.00
_cell.angle_gamma   90.00
#
_symmetry.space_group_name_H-M   'P 1'
#
loop_
_entity.id
_entity.type
_entity.pdbx_description
1 polymer ?
#
loop_
_entity_poly.entity_id
_entity_poly.type
_entity_poly.pdbx_seq_one_letter_code
_entity_poly.pdbx_strand_id
1 'polypeptide(L)'
;GFIHADFTHLFFNLFSFFFFGVQLEQIFNQLFPSIASELYILFYVLAIVVADLPTFFKQKNNPNYNSLGASGAVSAVIFAGILFFPTEKIYLFGFFGIPGFIYAGLFTWYSVEMDKRSRDFVNHSAHLYGALFGIVAMTLLYPQVWISFVEQITAMLR
;
A
#
# COMPACT_ATOMS: atom_id res chain seq x y z
N GLY A 1 6.76 -12.19 0.30
CA GLY A 1 6.20 -11.32 -0.73
C GLY A 1 6.26 -11.88 -2.16
N PHE A 2 7.14 -12.88 -2.45
CA PHE A 2 7.33 -13.38 -3.83
C PHE A 2 6.51 -14.63 -4.17
N ILE A 3 5.98 -15.34 -3.19
CA ILE A 3 5.17 -16.56 -3.37
C ILE A 3 3.70 -16.19 -3.21
N HIS A 4 2.84 -16.67 -4.12
CA HIS A 4 1.41 -16.40 -4.14
C HIS A 4 0.61 -17.69 -3.99
N ALA A 5 -0.60 -17.60 -3.43
CA ALA A 5 -1.46 -18.75 -3.17
C ALA A 5 -1.96 -19.40 -4.48
N ASP A 6 -2.30 -18.57 -5.48
CA ASP A 6 -2.81 -18.97 -6.78
C ASP A 6 -2.53 -17.90 -7.84
N PHE A 7 -2.89 -18.18 -9.09
CA PHE A 7 -2.69 -17.28 -10.23
C PHE A 7 -3.52 -15.99 -10.10
N THR A 8 -4.72 -16.07 -9.58
CA THR A 8 -5.60 -14.90 -9.40
C THR A 8 -5.00 -13.91 -8.40
N HIS A 9 -4.47 -14.44 -7.29
CA HIS A 9 -3.76 -13.65 -6.28
C HIS A 9 -2.51 -12.98 -6.86
N LEU A 10 -1.71 -13.72 -7.64
CA LEU A 10 -0.55 -13.15 -8.35
C LEU A 10 -0.98 -12.05 -9.33
N PHE A 11 -2.01 -12.33 -10.14
CA PHE A 11 -2.51 -11.38 -11.14
C PHE A 11 -2.94 -10.06 -10.52
N PHE A 12 -3.75 -10.07 -9.45
CA PHE A 12 -4.21 -8.84 -8.80
C PHE A 12 -3.08 -8.07 -8.11
N ASN A 13 -2.09 -8.76 -7.55
CA ASN A 13 -0.89 -8.10 -7.01
C ASN A 13 -0.09 -7.40 -8.11
N LEU A 14 0.19 -8.09 -9.22
CA LEU A 14 0.93 -7.52 -10.35
C LEU A 14 0.16 -6.39 -11.03
N PHE A 15 -1.16 -6.56 -11.22
CA PHE A 15 -2.02 -5.55 -11.80
C PHE A 15 -2.01 -4.27 -10.97
N SER A 16 -2.25 -4.39 -9.67
CA SER A 16 -2.21 -3.23 -8.76
C SER A 16 -0.82 -2.61 -8.70
N PHE A 17 0.22 -3.42 -8.60
CA PHE A 17 1.60 -2.95 -8.60
C PHE A 17 1.97 -2.23 -9.90
N PHE A 18 1.50 -2.70 -11.05
CA PHE A 18 1.78 -2.04 -12.33
C PHE A 18 1.22 -0.61 -12.35
N PHE A 19 -0.05 -0.41 -12.02
CA PHE A 19 -0.67 0.92 -12.08
C PHE A 19 -0.13 1.86 -11.00
N PHE A 20 -0.17 1.45 -9.76
CA PHE A 20 0.25 2.30 -8.64
C PHE A 20 1.77 2.38 -8.51
N GLY A 21 2.48 1.33 -8.92
CA GLY A 21 3.93 1.30 -8.92
C GLY A 21 4.54 2.27 -9.91
N VAL A 22 4.01 2.33 -11.14
CA VAL A 22 4.47 3.31 -12.15
C VAL A 22 4.20 4.74 -11.67
N GLN A 23 3.03 5.00 -11.07
CA GLN A 23 2.72 6.31 -10.51
C GLN A 23 3.70 6.70 -9.40
N LEU A 24 3.97 5.79 -8.47
CA LEU A 24 4.91 6.04 -7.38
C LEU A 24 6.36 6.20 -7.88
N GLU A 25 6.78 5.41 -8.87
CA GLU A 25 8.09 5.56 -9.51
C GLU A 25 8.27 6.95 -10.12
N GLN A 26 7.23 7.49 -10.77
CA GLN A 26 7.26 8.86 -11.30
C GLN A 26 7.44 9.91 -10.18
N ILE A 27 6.78 9.71 -9.03
CA ILE A 27 6.98 10.56 -7.85
C ILE A 27 8.44 10.51 -7.38
N PHE A 28 9.02 9.31 -7.26
CA PHE A 28 10.43 9.17 -6.88
C PHE A 28 11.37 9.85 -7.87
N ASN A 29 11.12 9.72 -9.18
CA ASN A 29 11.89 10.38 -10.22
C ASN A 29 11.84 11.91 -10.14
N GLN A 30 10.69 12.47 -9.77
CA GLN A 30 10.53 13.92 -9.58
C GLN A 30 11.20 14.42 -8.31
N LEU A 31 11.11 13.69 -7.20
CA LEU A 31 11.62 14.11 -5.91
C LEU A 31 13.13 13.83 -5.74
N PHE A 32 13.61 12.73 -6.30
CA PHE A 32 14.97 12.20 -6.08
C PHE A 32 15.65 11.78 -7.39
N PRO A 33 15.78 12.66 -8.40
CA PRO A 33 16.18 12.28 -9.76
C PRO A 33 17.50 11.53 -9.85
N SER A 34 18.43 11.76 -8.91
CA SER A 34 19.76 11.12 -8.93
C SER A 34 19.80 9.70 -8.37
N ILE A 35 18.82 9.30 -7.58
CA ILE A 35 18.78 8.01 -6.85
C ILE A 35 17.37 7.40 -6.83
N ALA A 36 16.50 7.82 -7.75
CA ALA A 36 15.08 7.45 -7.75
C ALA A 36 14.86 5.94 -7.79
N SER A 37 15.55 5.26 -8.71
CA SER A 37 15.37 3.82 -8.91
C SER A 37 15.85 3.02 -7.71
N GLU A 38 17.02 3.36 -7.16
CA GLU A 38 17.57 2.69 -5.98
C GLU A 38 16.68 2.90 -4.76
N LEU A 39 16.20 4.12 -4.58
CA LEU A 39 15.34 4.47 -3.44
C LEU A 39 13.96 3.81 -3.56
N TYR A 40 13.39 3.74 -4.77
CA TYR A 40 12.13 3.05 -5.02
C TYR A 40 12.24 1.54 -4.80
N ILE A 41 13.33 0.90 -5.27
CA ILE A 41 13.59 -0.52 -5.00
C ILE A 41 13.74 -0.77 -3.51
N LEU A 42 14.52 0.07 -2.82
CA LEU A 42 14.71 -0.02 -1.37
C LEU A 42 13.38 0.13 -0.62
N PHE A 43 12.56 1.13 -1.01
CA PHE A 43 11.21 1.32 -0.45
C PHE A 43 10.37 0.05 -0.58
N TYR A 44 10.34 -0.56 -1.78
CA TYR A 44 9.53 -1.75 -2.01
C TYR A 44 10.02 -2.98 -1.23
N VAL A 45 11.34 -3.19 -1.18
CA VAL A 45 11.93 -4.29 -0.40
C VAL A 45 11.66 -4.11 1.10
N LEU A 46 11.83 -2.89 1.62
CA LEU A 46 11.49 -2.60 3.01
C LEU A 46 10.00 -2.77 3.29
N ALA A 47 9.13 -2.39 2.35
CA ALA A 47 7.70 -2.58 2.47
C ALA A 47 7.33 -4.07 2.61
N ILE A 48 7.95 -4.97 1.84
CA ILE A 48 7.75 -6.43 1.97
C ILE A 48 8.10 -6.89 3.39
N VAL A 49 9.26 -6.46 3.90
CA VAL A 49 9.73 -6.89 5.22
C VAL A 49 8.85 -6.32 6.33
N VAL A 50 8.65 -5.00 6.33
CA VAL A 50 7.92 -4.31 7.42
C VAL A 50 6.46 -4.73 7.47
N ALA A 51 5.80 -4.91 6.33
CA ALA A 51 4.42 -5.36 6.27
C ALA A 51 4.21 -6.73 6.93
N ASP A 52 5.15 -7.66 6.77
CA ASP A 52 5.04 -9.02 7.31
C ASP A 52 5.57 -9.16 8.75
N LEU A 53 6.35 -8.21 9.27
CA LEU A 53 6.97 -8.32 10.60
C LEU A 53 5.96 -8.63 11.73
N PRO A 54 4.83 -7.92 11.87
CA PRO A 54 3.88 -8.19 12.96
C PRO A 54 3.28 -9.59 12.87
N THR A 55 2.94 -10.01 11.66
CA THR A 55 2.43 -11.36 11.41
C THR A 55 3.48 -12.42 11.71
N PHE A 56 4.74 -12.18 11.31
CA PHE A 56 5.85 -13.07 11.65
C PHE A 56 5.99 -13.27 13.16
N PHE A 57 6.03 -12.21 13.95
CA PHE A 57 6.15 -12.33 15.41
C PHE A 57 4.94 -13.02 16.05
N LYS A 58 3.73 -12.78 15.54
CA LYS A 58 2.49 -13.41 16.01
C LYS A 58 2.44 -14.91 15.68
N GLN A 59 2.94 -15.30 14.51
CA GLN A 59 2.77 -16.65 13.96
C GLN A 59 4.05 -17.52 13.93
N LYS A 60 5.20 -17.00 14.35
CA LYS A 60 6.51 -17.70 14.23
C LYS A 60 6.57 -19.10 14.86
N ASN A 61 5.69 -19.39 15.79
CA ASN A 61 5.61 -20.71 16.44
C ASN A 61 4.46 -21.58 15.89
N ASN A 62 3.74 -21.12 14.86
CA ASN A 62 2.65 -21.85 14.22
C ASN A 62 3.14 -22.48 12.90
N PRO A 63 3.46 -23.78 12.85
CA PRO A 63 4.02 -24.43 11.67
C PRO A 63 3.02 -24.52 10.49
N ASN A 64 1.73 -24.33 10.77
CA ASN A 64 0.66 -24.40 9.77
C ASN A 64 0.32 -23.05 9.16
N TYR A 65 0.94 -21.95 9.62
CA TYR A 65 0.67 -20.62 9.10
C TYR A 65 1.59 -20.30 7.92
N ASN A 66 0.99 -19.90 6.81
CA ASN A 66 1.71 -19.45 5.63
C ASN A 66 1.27 -18.02 5.27
N SER A 67 2.20 -17.07 5.30
CA SER A 67 1.99 -15.73 4.75
C SER A 67 2.44 -15.70 3.29
N LEU A 68 1.52 -15.40 2.38
CA LEU A 68 1.75 -15.44 0.92
C LEU A 68 1.33 -14.11 0.30
N GLY A 69 2.05 -13.74 -0.74
CA GLY A 69 1.72 -12.57 -1.58
C GLY A 69 2.53 -11.31 -1.29
N ALA A 70 2.57 -10.43 -2.28
CA ALA A 70 3.20 -9.12 -2.23
C ALA A 70 2.26 -8.03 -1.72
N SER A 71 1.03 -8.37 -1.34
CA SER A 71 -0.07 -7.42 -1.14
C SER A 71 0.19 -6.39 -0.03
N GLY A 72 0.99 -6.74 0.99
CA GLY A 72 1.45 -5.78 1.99
C GLY A 72 2.31 -4.67 1.38
N ALA A 73 3.29 -5.02 0.54
CA ALA A 73 4.11 -4.04 -0.17
C ALA A 73 3.31 -3.28 -1.24
N VAL A 74 2.36 -3.95 -1.91
CA VAL A 74 1.43 -3.27 -2.85
C VAL A 74 0.56 -2.26 -2.10
N SER A 75 0.09 -2.58 -0.90
CA SER A 75 -0.63 -1.62 -0.05
C SER A 75 0.24 -0.41 0.32
N ALA A 76 1.53 -0.62 0.60
CA ALA A 76 2.48 0.48 0.85
C ALA A 76 2.59 1.41 -0.37
N VAL A 77 2.71 0.85 -1.57
CA VAL A 77 2.77 1.61 -2.83
C VAL A 77 1.50 2.43 -3.05
N ILE A 78 0.32 1.81 -2.88
CA ILE A 78 -0.97 2.48 -3.04
C ILE A 78 -1.11 3.64 -2.06
N PHE A 79 -0.83 3.41 -0.78
CA PHE A 79 -1.00 4.43 0.26
C PHE A 79 0.05 5.55 0.17
N ALA A 80 1.27 5.23 -0.28
CA ALA A 80 2.26 6.24 -0.64
C ALA A 80 1.75 7.15 -1.78
N GLY A 81 1.17 6.56 -2.84
CA GLY A 81 0.59 7.32 -3.95
C GLY A 81 -0.60 8.19 -3.54
N ILE A 82 -1.48 7.69 -2.66
CA ILE A 82 -2.63 8.44 -2.14
C ILE A 82 -2.21 9.72 -1.41
N LEU A 83 -1.06 9.74 -0.73
CA LEU A 83 -0.55 10.96 -0.09
C LEU A 83 -0.31 12.09 -1.09
N PHE A 84 0.13 11.77 -2.33
CA PHE A 84 0.40 12.77 -3.37
C PHE A 84 -0.84 13.12 -4.17
N PHE A 85 -1.76 12.16 -4.35
CA PHE A 85 -2.95 12.30 -5.19
C PHE A 85 -4.22 11.84 -4.45
N PRO A 86 -4.58 12.46 -3.31
CA PRO A 86 -5.68 11.99 -2.46
C PRO A 86 -7.04 12.07 -3.13
N THR A 87 -7.22 12.98 -4.08
CA THR A 87 -8.49 13.22 -4.76
C THR A 87 -8.62 12.47 -6.09
N GLU A 88 -7.52 11.89 -6.59
CA GLU A 88 -7.59 11.04 -7.78
C GLU A 88 -8.44 9.80 -7.52
N LYS A 89 -9.16 9.37 -8.56
CA LYS A 89 -10.09 8.24 -8.44
C LYS A 89 -9.37 6.91 -8.58
N ILE A 90 -9.53 6.07 -7.56
CA ILE A 90 -9.19 4.65 -7.63
C ILE A 90 -10.43 3.90 -8.11
N TYR A 91 -10.29 3.19 -9.22
CA TYR A 91 -11.40 2.46 -9.84
C TYR A 91 -11.49 1.03 -9.30
N LEU A 92 -12.47 0.80 -8.44
CA LEU A 92 -12.78 -0.55 -7.96
C LEU A 92 -13.48 -1.33 -9.07
N PHE A 93 -12.99 -2.54 -9.35
CA PHE A 93 -13.49 -3.42 -10.42
C PHE A 93 -13.55 -2.75 -11.80
N GLY A 94 -12.77 -1.69 -12.02
CA GLY A 94 -12.75 -0.94 -13.28
C GLY A 94 -13.92 0.02 -13.52
N PHE A 95 -14.93 0.07 -12.64
CA PHE A 95 -16.16 0.85 -12.84
C PHE A 95 -16.41 1.91 -11.77
N PHE A 96 -16.18 1.59 -10.50
CA PHE A 96 -16.51 2.48 -9.39
C PHE A 96 -15.29 3.30 -8.99
N GLY A 97 -15.20 4.54 -9.51
CA GLY A 97 -14.13 5.47 -9.15
C GLY A 97 -14.43 6.19 -7.83
N ILE A 98 -13.64 5.93 -6.80
CA ILE A 98 -13.72 6.64 -5.51
C ILE A 98 -12.42 7.41 -5.26
N PRO A 99 -12.47 8.61 -4.66
CA PRO A 99 -11.28 9.37 -4.29
C PRO A 99 -10.33 8.54 -3.40
N GLY A 100 -9.02 8.69 -3.62
CA GLY A 100 -8.01 7.91 -2.90
C GLY A 100 -8.11 8.02 -1.39
N PHE A 101 -8.38 9.20 -0.84
CA PHE A 101 -8.54 9.37 0.62
C PHE A 101 -9.75 8.61 1.18
N ILE A 102 -10.85 8.50 0.40
CA ILE A 102 -12.02 7.68 0.80
C ILE A 102 -11.66 6.20 0.72
N TYR A 103 -10.98 5.78 -0.37
CA TYR A 103 -10.45 4.42 -0.50
C TYR A 103 -9.58 4.05 0.70
N ALA A 104 -8.64 4.93 1.10
CA ALA A 104 -7.75 4.68 2.23
C ALA A 104 -8.53 4.45 3.54
N GLY A 105 -9.57 5.25 3.80
CA GLY A 105 -10.44 5.07 4.97
C GLY A 105 -11.18 3.73 4.95
N LEU A 106 -11.83 3.41 3.82
CA LEU A 106 -12.59 2.17 3.65
C LEU A 106 -11.69 0.92 3.71
N PHE A 107 -10.53 0.97 3.06
CA PHE A 107 -9.55 -0.12 3.08
C PHE A 107 -9.03 -0.38 4.49
N THR A 108 -8.67 0.68 5.21
CA THR A 108 -8.19 0.57 6.59
C THR A 108 -9.26 -0.02 7.50
N TRP A 109 -10.49 0.52 7.44
CA TRP A 109 -11.61 -0.01 8.22
C TRP A 109 -11.86 -1.49 7.91
N TYR A 110 -11.95 -1.86 6.62
CA TYR A 110 -12.17 -3.24 6.20
C TYR A 110 -11.06 -4.18 6.71
N SER A 111 -9.80 -3.77 6.53
CA SER A 111 -8.65 -4.59 6.94
C SER A 111 -8.59 -4.79 8.46
N VAL A 112 -8.89 -3.76 9.26
CA VAL A 112 -8.99 -3.87 10.73
C VAL A 112 -10.10 -4.82 11.13
N GLU A 113 -11.26 -4.73 10.50
CA GLU A 113 -12.40 -5.56 10.85
C GLU A 113 -12.18 -7.04 10.46
N MET A 114 -11.56 -7.27 9.30
CA MET A 114 -11.26 -8.63 8.84
C MET A 114 -10.11 -9.28 9.64
N ASP A 115 -9.08 -8.52 10.02
CA ASP A 115 -8.00 -9.04 10.89
C ASP A 115 -8.55 -9.55 12.24
N LYS A 116 -9.54 -8.85 12.81
CA LYS A 116 -10.21 -9.29 14.04
C LYS A 116 -11.03 -10.59 13.86
N ARG A 117 -11.67 -10.75 12.70
CA ARG A 117 -12.55 -11.89 12.43
C ARG A 117 -11.78 -13.17 12.09
N SER A 118 -10.58 -13.07 11.53
CA SER A 118 -9.70 -14.20 11.13
C SER A 118 -10.45 -15.30 10.35
N ARG A 119 -11.34 -14.91 9.42
CA ARG A 119 -12.26 -15.84 8.73
C ARG A 119 -11.80 -16.23 7.33
N ASP A 120 -10.78 -15.58 6.80
CA ASP A 120 -10.23 -15.85 5.48
C ASP A 120 -8.72 -16.10 5.54
N PHE A 121 -8.15 -16.48 4.39
CA PHE A 121 -6.72 -16.74 4.26
C PHE A 121 -5.89 -15.50 3.91
N VAL A 122 -6.50 -14.30 3.99
CA VAL A 122 -5.83 -13.04 3.67
C VAL A 122 -5.12 -12.49 4.91
N ASN A 123 -3.87 -12.11 4.75
CA ASN A 123 -3.10 -11.46 5.81
C ASN A 123 -3.44 -9.96 5.88
N HIS A 124 -4.61 -9.64 6.48
CA HIS A 124 -5.08 -8.25 6.64
C HIS A 124 -4.15 -7.40 7.50
N SER A 125 -3.47 -8.02 8.45
CA SER A 125 -2.41 -7.36 9.25
C SER A 125 -1.29 -6.85 8.34
N ALA A 126 -0.79 -7.66 7.41
CA ALA A 126 0.24 -7.22 6.47
C ALA A 126 -0.23 -6.06 5.57
N HIS A 127 -1.51 -6.05 5.17
CA HIS A 127 -2.08 -4.92 4.42
C HIS A 127 -2.04 -3.61 5.23
N LEU A 128 -2.44 -3.66 6.50
CA LEU A 128 -2.44 -2.50 7.38
C LEU A 128 -1.03 -1.97 7.64
N TYR A 129 -0.09 -2.86 7.98
CA TYR A 129 1.28 -2.44 8.25
C TYR A 129 2.01 -2.00 6.98
N GLY A 130 1.69 -2.58 5.82
CA GLY A 130 2.16 -2.09 4.54
C GLY A 130 1.65 -0.68 4.25
N ALA A 131 0.34 -0.44 4.38
CA ALA A 131 -0.26 0.88 4.21
C ALA A 131 0.38 1.93 5.15
N LEU A 132 0.53 1.58 6.42
CA LEU A 132 1.19 2.44 7.41
C LEU A 132 2.65 2.73 7.04
N PHE A 133 3.39 1.70 6.60
CA PHE A 133 4.77 1.89 6.13
C PHE A 133 4.83 2.87 4.96
N GLY A 134 3.95 2.74 3.96
CA GLY A 134 3.91 3.65 2.81
C GLY A 134 3.71 5.10 3.23
N ILE A 135 2.75 5.37 4.14
CA ILE A 135 2.51 6.70 4.70
C ILE A 135 3.75 7.21 5.44
N VAL A 136 4.28 6.44 6.38
CA VAL A 136 5.40 6.85 7.23
C VAL A 136 6.66 7.09 6.40
N ALA A 137 6.99 6.19 5.50
CA ALA A 137 8.17 6.30 4.65
C ALA A 137 8.13 7.57 3.79
N MET A 138 7.00 7.85 3.11
CA MET A 138 6.88 9.06 2.30
C MET A 138 6.79 10.34 3.15
N THR A 139 6.22 10.27 4.34
CA THR A 139 6.25 11.40 5.29
C THR A 139 7.69 11.73 5.72
N LEU A 140 8.53 10.73 5.97
CA LEU A 140 9.94 10.93 6.32
C LEU A 140 10.78 11.41 5.15
N LEU A 141 10.54 10.88 3.94
CA LEU A 141 11.27 11.27 2.73
C LEU A 141 10.87 12.66 2.21
N TYR A 142 9.60 13.02 2.34
CA TYR A 142 9.06 14.28 1.82
C TYR A 142 7.91 14.80 2.71
N PRO A 143 8.21 15.42 3.87
CA PRO A 143 7.19 15.89 4.83
C PRO A 143 6.18 16.89 4.24
N GLN A 144 6.61 17.67 3.23
CA GLN A 144 5.77 18.66 2.54
C GLN A 144 4.55 18.05 1.84
N VAL A 145 4.53 16.73 1.63
CA VAL A 145 3.40 16.02 1.03
C VAL A 145 2.07 16.31 1.75
N TRP A 146 2.12 16.52 3.07
CA TRP A 146 0.91 16.81 3.86
C TRP A 146 0.29 18.17 3.56
N ILE A 147 1.08 19.16 3.16
CA ILE A 147 0.56 20.47 2.75
C ILE A 147 -0.29 20.29 1.50
N SER A 148 0.30 19.68 0.46
CA SER A 148 -0.40 19.39 -0.79
C SER A 148 -1.62 18.48 -0.57
N PHE A 149 -1.51 17.48 0.30
CA PHE A 149 -2.62 16.58 0.64
C PHE A 149 -3.83 17.34 1.18
N VAL A 150 -3.61 18.23 2.16
CA VAL A 150 -4.69 19.02 2.76
C VAL A 150 -5.27 20.04 1.77
N GLU A 151 -4.43 20.70 0.97
CA GLU A 151 -4.86 21.64 -0.06
C GLU A 151 -5.77 20.98 -1.11
N GLN A 152 -5.40 19.81 -1.61
CA GLN A 152 -6.19 19.07 -2.60
C GLN A 152 -7.56 18.66 -2.04
N ILE A 153 -7.61 18.12 -0.81
CA ILE A 153 -8.88 17.76 -0.17
C ILE A 153 -9.75 19.00 0.06
N THR A 154 -9.16 20.08 0.56
CA THR A 154 -9.89 21.32 0.80
C THR A 154 -10.45 21.92 -0.50
N ALA A 155 -9.69 21.86 -1.59
CA ALA A 155 -10.13 22.33 -2.90
C ALA A 155 -11.28 21.48 -3.47
N MET A 156 -11.28 20.17 -3.21
CA MET A 156 -12.36 19.28 -3.64
C MET A 156 -13.68 19.49 -2.89
N LEU A 157 -13.62 19.98 -1.64
CA LEU A 157 -14.79 20.17 -0.78
C LEU A 157 -15.44 21.58 -0.93
N ARG A 158 -14.83 22.47 -1.72
CA ARG A 158 -15.35 23.81 -2.07
C ARG A 158 -16.19 23.75 -3.33
#